data_4a51c91b79cfe85a44d9e589749916cb
#
_entry.id   4a51c91b79cfe85a44d9e589749916cb
#
_cell.length_a   1.000
_cell.length_b   1.000
_cell.length_c   1.000
_cell.angle_alpha   90.00
_cell.angle_beta   90.00
_cell.angle_gamma   90.00
#
_symmetry.space_group_name_H-M   'P 1'
#
loop_
_entity.id
_entity.type
_entity.pdbx_description
1 polymer ?
#
loop_
_entity_poly.entity_id
_entity_poly.type
_entity_poly.pdbx_seq_one_letter_code
_entity_poly.pdbx_strand_id
1 'polypeptide(L)'
;MKLLFTAQLLLAMAFTAGAETSSYDPMAISDAAAPKIVDLTVHDAMRQRDLPIRVYLPTTTAPEPVVLFSHGLGGTREGSKFMGEHWAARGYVAVFLQHPGSDDSVWKNLPPADRLRAMSAAASLDNFLLRVKDVPAVIDQLEIWNTQTSSPLAGRLNLKKIGMSGHSFGAITTQAVSGETLAVTGQKFTDARITAAIAFSPSSPKTGSAARAFGAVNIPWLLMTGTKDVAPIGNADVPSRLAVYASLKLAPKYELVLNNAEHSVFTDRALPGDREPRNPNHHRVILALSTAFWDAYLGDDAAALAWLNSDRPRTVMETADQWQFAAP
;
A
#
# COMPACT_ATOMS: atom_id res chain seq x y z
N MET A 1 12.84 66.92 -52.79
CA MET A 1 13.77 66.32 -51.80
C MET A 1 12.91 65.58 -50.82
N LYS A 2 12.78 64.25 -51.01
CA LYS A 2 11.93 63.39 -50.16
C LYS A 2 12.86 62.57 -49.20
N LEU A 3 12.76 62.81 -47.91
CA LEU A 3 13.43 61.99 -46.89
C LEU A 3 12.60 60.76 -46.65
N LEU A 4 13.22 59.61 -46.87
CA LEU A 4 12.72 58.29 -46.41
C LEU A 4 13.23 58.02 -44.98
N PHE A 5 12.31 57.83 -44.02
CA PHE A 5 12.62 57.30 -42.71
C PHE A 5 12.41 55.79 -42.75
N THR A 6 13.49 55.02 -42.58
CA THR A 6 13.47 53.57 -42.35
C THR A 6 13.34 53.31 -40.85
N ALA A 7 12.21 52.75 -40.43
CA ALA A 7 12.02 52.28 -39.08
C ALA A 7 12.58 50.85 -38.96
N GLN A 8 13.62 50.65 -38.16
CA GLN A 8 14.10 49.34 -37.77
C GLN A 8 13.26 48.82 -36.62
N LEU A 9 12.56 47.69 -36.87
CA LEU A 9 11.80 46.95 -35.87
C LEU A 9 12.77 46.00 -35.14
N LEU A 10 13.13 46.31 -33.88
CA LEU A 10 13.87 45.42 -32.99
C LEU A 10 12.90 44.37 -32.43
N LEU A 11 13.04 43.14 -32.91
CA LEU A 11 12.32 41.99 -32.38
C LEU A 11 13.04 41.49 -31.09
N ALA A 12 12.53 41.84 -29.92
CA ALA A 12 13.01 41.34 -28.66
C ALA A 12 12.53 39.89 -28.50
N MET A 13 13.41 38.92 -28.69
CA MET A 13 13.16 37.54 -28.28
C MET A 13 13.21 37.44 -26.72
N ALA A 14 12.06 37.32 -26.10
CA ALA A 14 11.96 36.97 -24.71
C ALA A 14 12.30 35.49 -24.56
N PHE A 15 13.50 35.19 -24.09
CA PHE A 15 13.84 33.86 -23.54
C PHE A 15 13.04 33.68 -22.25
N THR A 16 11.96 32.94 -22.31
CA THR A 16 11.37 32.39 -21.10
C THR A 16 12.33 31.31 -20.58
N ALA A 17 13.09 31.64 -19.55
CA ALA A 17 13.78 30.66 -18.76
C ALA A 17 12.69 29.74 -18.17
N GLY A 18 12.51 28.57 -18.77
CA GLY A 18 11.72 27.50 -18.17
C GLY A 18 12.36 27.18 -16.81
N ALA A 19 11.63 27.42 -15.72
CA ALA A 19 12.02 26.89 -14.43
C ALA A 19 12.22 25.39 -14.64
N GLU A 20 13.42 24.87 -14.39
CA GLU A 20 13.66 23.44 -14.27
C GLU A 20 12.75 22.95 -13.14
N THR A 21 11.61 22.36 -13.48
CA THR A 21 10.79 21.64 -12.51
C THR A 21 11.68 20.51 -11.99
N SER A 22 12.05 20.59 -10.72
CA SER A 22 12.82 19.52 -10.07
C SER A 22 12.14 18.19 -10.43
N SER A 23 12.90 17.27 -11.02
CA SER A 23 12.31 15.99 -11.44
C SER A 23 11.78 15.29 -10.20
N TYR A 24 10.50 14.90 -10.20
CA TYR A 24 9.92 14.13 -9.11
C TYR A 24 10.78 12.90 -8.79
N ASP A 25 11.13 12.72 -7.53
CA ASP A 25 11.86 11.56 -7.00
C ASP A 25 11.06 10.90 -5.87
N PRO A 26 10.51 9.69 -6.10
CA PRO A 26 9.76 8.97 -5.07
C PRO A 26 10.63 8.48 -3.90
N MET A 27 11.95 8.45 -4.06
CA MET A 27 12.89 8.03 -3.02
C MET A 27 13.43 9.20 -2.19
N ALA A 28 13.17 10.43 -2.59
CA ALA A 28 13.57 11.60 -1.83
C ALA A 28 12.84 11.61 -0.47
N ILE A 29 13.62 11.60 0.60
CA ILE A 29 13.15 11.82 1.97
C ILE A 29 13.83 13.08 2.49
N SER A 30 13.15 13.83 3.35
CA SER A 30 13.82 14.94 4.02
C SER A 30 14.92 14.37 4.95
N ASP A 31 16.03 15.10 5.11
CA ASP A 31 17.10 14.76 6.07
C ASP A 31 16.63 14.83 7.54
N ALA A 32 15.33 14.87 7.74
CA ALA A 32 14.72 14.94 9.05
C ALA A 32 14.98 13.67 9.87
N ALA A 33 14.92 13.79 11.17
CA ALA A 33 15.11 12.69 12.12
C ALA A 33 14.19 11.49 11.80
N ALA A 34 14.64 10.29 12.18
CA ALA A 34 13.87 9.06 12.02
C ALA A 34 12.42 9.21 12.55
N PRO A 35 11.45 8.59 11.90
CA PRO A 35 10.05 8.66 12.34
C PRO A 35 9.87 8.23 13.78
N LYS A 36 8.98 8.89 14.50
CA LYS A 36 8.60 8.48 15.85
C LYS A 36 7.71 7.25 15.77
N ILE A 37 8.08 6.18 16.46
CA ILE A 37 7.27 4.96 16.56
C ILE A 37 6.43 5.03 17.84
N VAL A 38 5.12 4.78 17.72
CA VAL A 38 4.18 4.74 18.84
C VAL A 38 3.37 3.44 18.75
N ASP A 39 3.43 2.62 19.78
CA ASP A 39 2.61 1.42 19.91
C ASP A 39 1.35 1.75 20.71
N LEU A 40 0.19 1.45 20.14
CA LEU A 40 -1.12 1.70 20.71
C LEU A 40 -1.97 0.42 20.64
N THR A 41 -3.10 0.42 21.36
CA THR A 41 -4.08 -0.65 21.29
C THR A 41 -5.47 -0.03 21.09
N VAL A 42 -6.16 -0.45 20.03
CA VAL A 42 -7.58 -0.15 19.81
C VAL A 42 -8.39 -1.18 20.56
N HIS A 43 -9.29 -0.72 21.44
CA HIS A 43 -10.19 -1.58 22.16
C HIS A 43 -11.59 -1.56 21.51
N ASP A 44 -11.92 -2.62 20.77
CA ASP A 44 -13.26 -2.79 20.21
C ASP A 44 -14.17 -3.43 21.26
N ALA A 45 -14.87 -2.59 22.02
CA ALA A 45 -15.74 -3.03 23.09
C ALA A 45 -16.92 -3.88 22.59
N MET A 46 -17.43 -3.64 21.38
CA MET A 46 -18.53 -4.42 20.81
C MET A 46 -18.15 -5.87 20.51
N ARG A 47 -16.91 -6.08 20.06
CA ARG A 47 -16.38 -7.41 19.74
C ARG A 47 -15.54 -7.98 20.88
N GLN A 48 -15.34 -7.22 21.98
CA GLN A 48 -14.42 -7.56 23.10
C GLN A 48 -13.04 -7.97 22.57
N ARG A 49 -12.48 -7.12 21.69
CA ARG A 49 -11.28 -7.43 20.94
C ARG A 49 -10.27 -6.29 21.01
N ASP A 50 -9.07 -6.61 21.45
CA ASP A 50 -7.94 -5.70 21.44
C ASP A 50 -7.18 -5.84 20.13
N LEU A 51 -6.92 -4.70 19.48
CA LEU A 51 -6.21 -4.61 18.21
C LEU A 51 -4.92 -3.80 18.44
N PRO A 52 -3.79 -4.46 18.68
CA PRO A 52 -2.51 -3.75 18.77
C PRO A 52 -2.18 -3.13 17.41
N ILE A 53 -1.74 -1.88 17.43
CA ILE A 53 -1.25 -1.19 16.24
C ILE A 53 0.13 -0.57 16.50
N ARG A 54 0.90 -0.40 15.45
CA ARG A 54 2.13 0.39 15.45
C ARG A 54 1.96 1.56 14.51
N VAL A 55 2.22 2.77 15.01
CA VAL A 55 2.13 4.00 14.24
C VAL A 55 3.53 4.56 14.02
N TYR A 56 3.90 4.72 12.77
CA TYR A 56 5.09 5.46 12.36
C TYR A 56 4.64 6.89 12.04
N LEU A 57 5.08 7.85 12.86
CA LEU A 57 4.71 9.25 12.74
C LEU A 57 5.79 10.03 12.02
N PRO A 58 5.44 10.84 11.00
CA PRO A 58 6.38 11.77 10.39
C PRO A 58 6.85 12.83 11.41
N THR A 59 7.92 13.52 11.11
CA THR A 59 8.47 14.59 11.98
C THR A 59 7.60 15.84 11.98
N THR A 60 6.88 16.10 10.88
CA THR A 60 5.89 17.21 10.82
C THR A 60 4.80 17.03 11.88
N THR A 61 4.28 18.14 12.39
CA THR A 61 3.14 18.15 13.32
C THR A 61 1.81 18.48 12.62
N ALA A 62 1.85 18.77 11.33
CA ALA A 62 0.64 19.00 10.52
C ALA A 62 -0.20 17.73 10.39
N PRO A 63 -1.51 17.85 10.10
CA PRO A 63 -2.34 16.71 9.74
C PRO A 63 -1.88 16.08 8.41
N GLU A 64 -1.39 14.84 8.47
CA GLU A 64 -0.87 14.12 7.30
C GLU A 64 -1.78 12.96 6.88
N PRO A 65 -1.78 12.56 5.59
CA PRO A 65 -2.52 11.41 5.11
C PRO A 65 -2.15 10.13 5.87
N VAL A 66 -3.13 9.24 6.02
CA VAL A 66 -2.97 7.99 6.77
C VAL A 66 -2.85 6.80 5.82
N VAL A 67 -1.85 5.96 6.03
CA VAL A 67 -1.69 4.69 5.30
C VAL A 67 -1.80 3.53 6.27
N LEU A 68 -2.83 2.70 6.12
CA LEU A 68 -3.01 1.48 6.91
C LEU A 68 -2.25 0.32 6.26
N PHE A 69 -1.66 -0.55 7.08
CA PHE A 69 -1.00 -1.77 6.60
C PHE A 69 -1.48 -3.00 7.39
N SER A 70 -1.94 -4.03 6.67
CA SER A 70 -2.37 -5.31 7.19
C SER A 70 -1.33 -6.39 6.87
N HIS A 71 -0.77 -7.03 7.90
CA HIS A 71 0.27 -8.06 7.74
C HIS A 71 -0.27 -9.36 7.13
N GLY A 72 0.62 -10.20 6.58
CA GLY A 72 0.32 -11.56 6.13
C GLY A 72 -0.03 -12.50 7.28
N LEU A 73 -0.49 -13.72 6.94
CA LEU A 73 -0.78 -14.77 7.92
C LEU A 73 0.46 -15.05 8.79
N GLY A 74 0.28 -15.09 10.11
CA GLY A 74 1.35 -15.32 11.07
C GLY A 74 2.33 -14.16 11.22
N GLY A 75 2.05 -12.99 10.64
CA GLY A 75 2.85 -11.78 10.77
C GLY A 75 2.50 -10.95 12.00
N THR A 76 3.09 -9.74 12.10
CA THR A 76 2.85 -8.80 13.20
C THR A 76 2.80 -7.37 12.67
N ARG A 77 2.36 -6.42 13.51
CA ARG A 77 2.46 -4.97 13.27
C ARG A 77 3.92 -4.47 13.13
N GLU A 78 4.89 -5.31 13.45
CA GLU A 78 6.31 -4.99 13.36
C GLU A 78 6.94 -5.42 12.04
N GLY A 79 6.24 -6.29 11.30
CA GLY A 79 6.69 -6.77 9.99
C GLY A 79 6.57 -5.70 8.90
N SER A 80 7.40 -5.84 7.85
CA SER A 80 7.48 -4.88 6.74
C SER A 80 7.88 -3.46 7.19
N LYS A 81 8.72 -3.40 8.22
CA LYS A 81 9.18 -2.18 8.89
C LYS A 81 9.75 -1.16 7.89
N PHE A 82 10.48 -1.62 6.87
CA PHE A 82 11.09 -0.76 5.85
C PHE A 82 10.06 0.13 5.13
N MET A 83 8.81 -0.36 4.93
CA MET A 83 7.74 0.45 4.35
C MET A 83 7.24 1.51 5.34
N GLY A 84 6.98 1.11 6.58
CA GLY A 84 6.48 2.04 7.60
C GLY A 84 7.43 3.20 7.88
N GLU A 85 8.73 2.91 7.99
CA GLU A 85 9.77 3.91 8.19
C GLU A 85 9.88 4.86 6.98
N HIS A 86 9.89 4.32 5.76
CA HIS A 86 10.00 5.12 4.55
C HIS A 86 8.78 6.00 4.31
N TRP A 87 7.56 5.45 4.42
CA TRP A 87 6.34 6.23 4.23
C TRP A 87 6.22 7.35 5.27
N ALA A 88 6.60 7.08 6.52
CA ALA A 88 6.60 8.13 7.53
C ALA A 88 7.69 9.20 7.28
N ALA A 89 8.88 8.80 6.82
CA ALA A 89 9.92 9.75 6.41
C ALA A 89 9.48 10.61 5.19
N ARG A 90 8.57 10.08 4.37
CA ARG A 90 7.96 10.83 3.25
C ARG A 90 6.84 11.78 3.67
N GLY A 91 6.29 11.63 4.88
CA GLY A 91 5.25 12.51 5.42
C GLY A 91 3.90 11.82 5.68
N TYR A 92 3.81 10.50 5.57
CA TYR A 92 2.58 9.76 5.86
C TYR A 92 2.52 9.31 7.32
N VAL A 93 1.33 9.29 7.91
CA VAL A 93 1.12 8.54 9.15
C VAL A 93 0.86 7.08 8.79
N ALA A 94 1.87 6.20 8.98
CA ALA A 94 1.74 4.79 8.65
C ALA A 94 1.28 3.99 9.86
N VAL A 95 0.12 3.30 9.75
CA VAL A 95 -0.53 2.56 10.83
C VAL A 95 -0.55 1.09 10.50
N PHE A 96 0.24 0.30 11.20
CA PHE A 96 0.40 -1.13 11.01
C PHE A 96 -0.46 -1.90 12.00
N LEU A 97 -1.44 -2.63 11.50
CA LEU A 97 -2.40 -3.39 12.29
C LEU A 97 -1.83 -4.76 12.66
N GLN A 98 -2.10 -5.22 13.88
CA GLN A 98 -1.96 -6.62 14.26
C GLN A 98 -3.35 -7.25 14.39
N HIS A 99 -3.53 -8.43 13.80
CA HIS A 99 -4.80 -9.13 13.78
C HIS A 99 -4.75 -10.39 14.64
N PRO A 100 -5.12 -10.33 15.95
CA PRO A 100 -5.11 -11.50 16.83
C PRO A 100 -5.92 -12.66 16.24
N GLY A 101 -5.39 -13.89 16.37
CA GLY A 101 -5.95 -15.10 15.78
C GLY A 101 -5.39 -15.45 14.40
N SER A 102 -4.73 -14.50 13.73
CA SER A 102 -4.02 -14.73 12.47
C SER A 102 -2.63 -14.06 12.43
N ASP A 103 -2.17 -13.59 13.58
CA ASP A 103 -0.85 -13.01 13.81
C ASP A 103 0.17 -14.10 14.28
N ASP A 104 1.34 -13.67 14.74
CA ASP A 104 2.41 -14.56 15.20
C ASP A 104 2.03 -15.43 16.42
N SER A 105 1.00 -15.03 17.19
CA SER A 105 0.52 -15.80 18.34
C SER A 105 0.07 -17.23 17.98
N VAL A 106 -0.33 -17.44 16.71
CA VAL A 106 -0.80 -18.75 16.24
C VAL A 106 0.33 -19.77 16.09
N TRP A 107 1.60 -19.36 16.07
CA TRP A 107 2.71 -20.29 15.82
C TRP A 107 3.94 -20.08 16.71
N LYS A 108 4.18 -18.88 17.26
CA LYS A 108 5.45 -18.54 17.91
C LYS A 108 5.80 -19.42 19.10
N ASN A 109 4.78 -19.87 19.85
CA ASN A 109 4.96 -20.71 21.05
C ASN A 109 4.80 -22.22 20.76
N LEU A 110 4.66 -22.62 19.48
CA LEU A 110 4.50 -24.00 19.08
C LEU A 110 5.83 -24.64 18.65
N PRO A 111 5.98 -25.96 18.86
CA PRO A 111 7.08 -26.70 18.24
C PRO A 111 7.10 -26.50 16.71
N PRO A 112 8.28 -26.49 16.07
CA PRO A 112 8.40 -26.27 14.63
C PRO A 112 7.51 -27.19 13.77
N ALA A 113 7.34 -28.46 14.17
CA ALA A 113 6.53 -29.43 13.46
C ALA A 113 5.02 -29.11 13.44
N ASP A 114 4.52 -28.32 14.39
CA ASP A 114 3.10 -27.97 14.52
C ASP A 114 2.76 -26.62 13.88
N ARG A 115 3.76 -25.77 13.61
CA ARG A 115 3.56 -24.37 13.17
C ARG A 115 2.79 -24.28 11.86
N LEU A 116 3.17 -25.06 10.85
CA LEU A 116 2.51 -25.03 9.55
C LEU A 116 1.04 -25.43 9.64
N ARG A 117 0.72 -26.45 10.45
CA ARG A 117 -0.65 -26.89 10.68
C ARG A 117 -1.48 -25.81 11.38
N ALA A 118 -0.92 -25.17 12.41
CA ALA A 118 -1.58 -24.07 13.12
C ALA A 118 -1.83 -22.86 12.23
N MET A 119 -0.84 -22.46 11.44
CA MET A 119 -0.98 -21.38 10.44
C MET A 119 -2.02 -21.73 9.37
N SER A 120 -2.04 -22.97 8.88
CA SER A 120 -3.05 -23.41 7.90
C SER A 120 -4.46 -23.37 8.47
N ALA A 121 -4.65 -23.74 9.74
CA ALA A 121 -5.93 -23.61 10.45
C ALA A 121 -6.34 -22.15 10.65
N ALA A 122 -5.38 -21.26 10.91
CA ALA A 122 -5.63 -19.81 11.06
C ALA A 122 -5.96 -19.10 9.74
N ALA A 123 -5.66 -19.69 8.59
CA ALA A 123 -6.09 -19.21 7.27
C ALA A 123 -7.59 -19.53 7.04
N SER A 124 -8.45 -19.08 7.92
CA SER A 124 -9.88 -19.42 7.99
C SER A 124 -10.77 -18.25 7.58
N LEU A 125 -12.04 -18.58 7.24
CA LEU A 125 -13.07 -17.58 6.99
C LEU A 125 -13.32 -16.72 8.24
N ASP A 126 -13.29 -17.31 9.43
CA ASP A 126 -13.52 -16.58 10.68
C ASP A 126 -12.45 -15.50 10.89
N ASN A 127 -11.18 -15.85 10.70
CA ASN A 127 -10.09 -14.87 10.79
C ASN A 127 -10.17 -13.82 9.66
N PHE A 128 -10.58 -14.18 8.45
CA PHE A 128 -10.86 -13.20 7.42
C PHE A 128 -11.95 -12.23 7.85
N LEU A 129 -13.07 -12.71 8.40
CA LEU A 129 -14.18 -11.86 8.87
C LEU A 129 -13.78 -10.99 10.07
N LEU A 130 -12.87 -11.44 10.92
CA LEU A 130 -12.30 -10.62 11.98
C LEU A 130 -11.46 -9.48 11.38
N ARG A 131 -10.55 -9.80 10.45
CA ARG A 131 -9.63 -8.83 9.85
C ARG A 131 -10.35 -7.71 9.10
N VAL A 132 -11.36 -8.03 8.30
CA VAL A 132 -12.12 -7.00 7.54
C VAL A 132 -12.95 -6.09 8.45
N LYS A 133 -13.24 -6.51 9.69
CA LYS A 133 -13.88 -5.69 10.72
C LYS A 133 -12.87 -4.95 11.60
N ASP A 134 -11.63 -5.42 11.68
CA ASP A 134 -10.57 -4.75 12.43
C ASP A 134 -10.19 -3.41 11.78
N VAL A 135 -10.21 -3.35 10.44
CA VAL A 135 -9.83 -2.13 9.70
C VAL A 135 -10.75 -0.95 10.02
N PRO A 136 -12.09 -1.02 9.87
CA PRO A 136 -12.96 0.10 10.23
C PRO A 136 -12.89 0.43 11.73
N ALA A 137 -12.75 -0.56 12.62
CA ALA A 137 -12.60 -0.28 14.05
C ALA A 137 -11.33 0.52 14.37
N VAL A 138 -10.23 0.25 13.65
CA VAL A 138 -9.02 1.07 13.78
C VAL A 138 -9.26 2.47 13.24
N ILE A 139 -9.91 2.65 12.09
CA ILE A 139 -10.21 3.98 11.53
C ILE A 139 -11.11 4.77 12.50
N ASP A 140 -12.15 4.16 13.06
CA ASP A 140 -13.06 4.78 14.05
C ASP A 140 -12.25 5.28 15.27
N GLN A 141 -11.32 4.48 15.76
CA GLN A 141 -10.49 4.87 16.90
C GLN A 141 -9.48 5.96 16.54
N LEU A 142 -8.94 5.97 15.31
CA LEU A 142 -8.07 7.05 14.84
C LEU A 142 -8.84 8.39 14.79
N GLU A 143 -10.11 8.40 14.41
CA GLU A 143 -10.99 9.59 14.45
C GLU A 143 -11.09 10.14 15.88
N ILE A 144 -11.31 9.28 16.87
CA ILE A 144 -11.37 9.65 18.28
C ILE A 144 -10.02 10.22 18.74
N TRP A 145 -8.94 9.51 18.49
CA TRP A 145 -7.60 9.94 18.93
C TRP A 145 -7.13 11.23 18.26
N ASN A 146 -7.58 11.50 17.03
CA ASN A 146 -7.25 12.74 16.33
C ASN A 146 -7.86 13.99 17.00
N THR A 147 -8.96 13.84 17.71
CA THR A 147 -9.63 14.94 18.44
C THR A 147 -9.28 14.98 19.93
N GLN A 148 -8.77 13.89 20.49
CA GLN A 148 -8.46 13.77 21.90
C GLN A 148 -7.09 14.40 22.22
N THR A 149 -7.04 15.52 22.90
CA THR A 149 -5.82 16.31 23.18
C THR A 149 -4.72 15.55 23.92
N SER A 150 -5.07 14.52 24.72
CA SER A 150 -4.13 13.65 25.41
C SER A 150 -3.51 12.57 24.52
N SER A 151 -4.03 12.38 23.32
CA SER A 151 -3.54 11.38 22.37
C SER A 151 -2.24 11.85 21.69
N PRO A 152 -1.27 10.96 21.48
CA PRO A 152 -0.10 11.28 20.67
C PRO A 152 -0.42 11.54 19.18
N LEU A 153 -1.67 11.25 18.75
CA LEU A 153 -2.17 11.43 17.39
C LEU A 153 -3.05 12.69 17.24
N ALA A 154 -3.27 13.45 18.32
CA ALA A 154 -4.15 14.62 18.33
C ALA A 154 -3.74 15.64 17.24
N GLY A 155 -4.66 15.95 16.32
CA GLY A 155 -4.45 16.92 15.26
C GLY A 155 -3.43 16.49 14.18
N ARG A 156 -2.99 15.22 14.20
CA ARG A 156 -1.93 14.71 13.32
C ARG A 156 -2.44 13.99 12.06
N LEU A 157 -3.74 13.64 12.01
CA LEU A 157 -4.31 12.74 11.00
C LEU A 157 -5.22 13.50 10.04
N ASN A 158 -4.91 13.44 8.75
CA ASN A 158 -5.81 13.83 7.69
C ASN A 158 -6.68 12.62 7.27
N LEU A 159 -7.75 12.38 7.99
CA LEU A 159 -8.65 11.24 7.79
C LEU A 159 -9.57 11.37 6.55
N LYS A 160 -9.44 12.44 5.77
CA LYS A 160 -10.03 12.54 4.43
C LYS A 160 -9.17 11.87 3.35
N LYS A 161 -7.95 11.48 3.70
CA LYS A 161 -6.95 10.89 2.83
C LYS A 161 -6.41 9.60 3.49
N ILE A 162 -7.18 8.51 3.36
CA ILE A 162 -6.82 7.20 3.92
C ILE A 162 -6.48 6.24 2.79
N GLY A 163 -5.25 5.72 2.82
CA GLY A 163 -4.80 4.60 2.00
C GLY A 163 -4.87 3.29 2.78
N MET A 164 -5.19 2.21 2.09
CA MET A 164 -5.14 0.86 2.66
C MET A 164 -4.13 -0.01 1.93
N SER A 165 -3.34 -0.75 2.67
CA SER A 165 -2.39 -1.70 2.09
C SER A 165 -2.27 -2.98 2.91
N GLY A 166 -1.70 -4.01 2.30
CA GLY A 166 -1.43 -5.25 3.02
C GLY A 166 -0.77 -6.30 2.15
N HIS A 167 -0.12 -7.25 2.83
CA HIS A 167 0.59 -8.35 2.19
C HIS A 167 -0.12 -9.69 2.40
N SER A 168 -0.23 -10.50 1.36
CA SER A 168 -0.74 -11.88 1.44
C SER A 168 -2.16 -11.94 2.03
N PHE A 169 -2.38 -12.51 3.21
CA PHE A 169 -3.69 -12.46 3.90
C PHE A 169 -4.11 -11.00 4.17
N GLY A 170 -3.14 -10.09 4.37
CA GLY A 170 -3.39 -8.65 4.44
C GLY A 170 -3.80 -8.05 3.10
N ALA A 171 -3.32 -8.56 1.96
CA ALA A 171 -3.78 -8.13 0.65
C ALA A 171 -5.25 -8.53 0.43
N ILE A 172 -5.65 -9.74 0.83
CA ILE A 172 -7.06 -10.18 0.79
C ILE A 172 -7.93 -9.27 1.69
N THR A 173 -7.43 -8.89 2.87
CA THR A 173 -8.10 -7.92 3.74
C THR A 173 -8.25 -6.58 3.03
N THR A 174 -7.17 -6.06 2.43
CA THR A 174 -7.15 -4.81 1.67
C THR A 174 -8.16 -4.84 0.53
N GLN A 175 -8.18 -5.89 -0.28
CA GLN A 175 -9.12 -6.05 -1.38
C GLN A 175 -10.57 -5.95 -0.89
N ALA A 176 -10.92 -6.67 0.17
CA ALA A 176 -12.28 -6.71 0.72
C ALA A 176 -12.76 -5.36 1.25
N VAL A 177 -11.88 -4.59 1.96
CA VAL A 177 -12.26 -3.30 2.55
C VAL A 177 -12.14 -2.13 1.57
N SER A 178 -11.57 -2.34 0.38
CA SER A 178 -11.36 -1.31 -0.64
C SER A 178 -12.10 -1.55 -1.96
N GLY A 179 -13.15 -2.39 -1.96
CA GLY A 179 -14.09 -2.46 -3.08
C GLY A 179 -14.28 -3.83 -3.72
N GLU A 180 -13.65 -4.91 -3.25
CA GLU A 180 -13.92 -6.26 -3.75
C GLU A 180 -15.36 -6.67 -3.49
N THR A 181 -16.00 -7.22 -4.52
CA THR A 181 -17.33 -7.82 -4.44
C THR A 181 -17.21 -9.29 -4.07
N LEU A 182 -17.48 -9.62 -2.81
CA LEU A 182 -17.48 -11.00 -2.33
C LEU A 182 -18.72 -11.77 -2.82
N ALA A 183 -18.58 -13.07 -3.07
CA ALA A 183 -19.63 -13.89 -3.68
C ALA A 183 -20.97 -13.90 -2.91
N VAL A 184 -20.91 -13.87 -1.57
CA VAL A 184 -22.09 -13.96 -0.70
C VAL A 184 -22.55 -12.60 -0.19
N THR A 185 -21.61 -11.71 0.18
CA THR A 185 -21.93 -10.45 0.89
C THR A 185 -21.83 -9.21 0.00
N GLY A 186 -21.46 -9.37 -1.28
CA GLY A 186 -21.21 -8.23 -2.16
C GLY A 186 -20.06 -7.36 -1.63
N GLN A 187 -20.22 -6.05 -1.68
CA GLN A 187 -19.25 -5.05 -1.19
C GLN A 187 -19.48 -4.64 0.27
N LYS A 188 -20.08 -5.52 1.08
CA LYS A 188 -20.47 -5.22 2.48
C LYS A 188 -19.32 -4.72 3.35
N PHE A 189 -18.08 -5.13 3.06
CA PHE A 189 -16.91 -4.77 3.86
C PHE A 189 -16.16 -3.54 3.35
N THR A 190 -16.55 -2.99 2.21
CA THR A 190 -15.95 -1.76 1.67
C THR A 190 -16.15 -0.61 2.65
N ASP A 191 -15.05 0.02 3.08
CA ASP A 191 -15.08 1.24 3.88
C ASP A 191 -14.85 2.45 2.95
N ALA A 192 -15.85 3.29 2.82
CA ALA A 192 -15.84 4.45 1.92
C ALA A 192 -14.80 5.52 2.29
N ARG A 193 -14.21 5.45 3.48
CA ARG A 193 -13.14 6.36 3.91
C ARG A 193 -11.80 6.03 3.25
N ILE A 194 -11.64 4.79 2.73
CA ILE A 194 -10.45 4.36 2.00
C ILE A 194 -10.53 4.90 0.58
N THR A 195 -9.56 5.73 0.19
CA THR A 195 -9.56 6.45 -1.09
C THR A 195 -8.55 5.91 -2.11
N ALA A 196 -7.59 5.08 -1.69
CA ALA A 196 -6.63 4.39 -2.56
C ALA A 196 -6.13 3.11 -1.88
N ALA A 197 -5.71 2.09 -2.66
CA ALA A 197 -5.24 0.84 -2.07
C ALA A 197 -4.02 0.24 -2.77
N ILE A 198 -3.13 -0.40 -1.97
CA ILE A 198 -2.01 -1.21 -2.49
C ILE A 198 -2.15 -2.65 -1.98
N ALA A 199 -2.23 -3.61 -2.89
CA ALA A 199 -2.22 -5.02 -2.55
C ALA A 199 -0.88 -5.67 -2.93
N PHE A 200 -0.12 -6.07 -1.90
CA PHE A 200 1.12 -6.84 -2.05
C PHE A 200 0.80 -8.33 -2.04
N SER A 201 1.10 -9.04 -3.11
CA SER A 201 0.62 -10.41 -3.36
C SER A 201 -0.92 -10.50 -3.40
N PRO A 202 -1.60 -9.75 -4.28
CA PRO A 202 -3.06 -9.84 -4.43
C PRO A 202 -3.49 -11.25 -4.82
N SER A 203 -4.76 -11.59 -4.66
CA SER A 203 -5.28 -12.91 -5.07
C SER A 203 -6.68 -12.79 -5.64
N SER A 204 -6.93 -13.46 -6.77
CA SER A 204 -8.28 -13.64 -7.26
C SER A 204 -9.03 -14.69 -6.41
N PRO A 205 -10.38 -14.60 -6.32
CA PRO A 205 -11.15 -15.59 -5.58
C PRO A 205 -10.95 -17.01 -6.12
N LYS A 206 -10.90 -18.00 -5.23
CA LYS A 206 -10.81 -19.42 -5.60
C LYS A 206 -12.08 -19.92 -6.30
N THR A 207 -13.21 -19.31 -6.01
CA THR A 207 -14.52 -19.65 -6.57
C THR A 207 -15.17 -18.39 -7.14
N GLY A 208 -15.78 -18.53 -8.32
CA GLY A 208 -16.36 -17.39 -9.01
C GLY A 208 -15.40 -16.77 -10.03
N SER A 209 -15.71 -15.56 -10.45
CA SER A 209 -14.99 -14.85 -11.51
C SER A 209 -14.26 -13.64 -10.91
N ALA A 210 -12.97 -13.49 -11.21
CA ALA A 210 -12.21 -12.29 -10.86
C ALA A 210 -12.86 -11.01 -11.42
N ALA A 211 -13.43 -11.07 -12.61
CA ALA A 211 -14.15 -9.94 -13.20
C ALA A 211 -15.37 -9.52 -12.37
N ARG A 212 -16.08 -10.47 -11.73
CA ARG A 212 -17.17 -10.14 -10.81
C ARG A 212 -16.65 -9.57 -9.48
N ALA A 213 -15.53 -10.11 -8.99
CA ALA A 213 -14.96 -9.68 -7.72
C ALA A 213 -14.42 -8.25 -7.80
N PHE A 214 -13.77 -7.88 -8.90
CA PHE A 214 -13.02 -6.61 -8.99
C PHE A 214 -13.62 -5.60 -9.98
N GLY A 215 -14.60 -5.99 -10.79
CA GLY A 215 -15.17 -5.13 -11.83
C GLY A 215 -15.88 -3.87 -11.33
N ALA A 216 -16.26 -3.83 -10.04
CA ALA A 216 -16.94 -2.70 -9.43
C ALA A 216 -16.01 -1.84 -8.52
N VAL A 217 -14.72 -2.17 -8.44
CA VAL A 217 -13.74 -1.36 -7.71
C VAL A 217 -13.60 0.00 -8.40
N ASN A 218 -13.81 1.08 -7.65
CA ASN A 218 -13.90 2.44 -8.15
C ASN A 218 -12.89 3.43 -7.54
N ILE A 219 -11.93 2.93 -6.77
CA ILE A 219 -10.79 3.70 -6.24
C ILE A 219 -9.48 3.20 -6.87
N PRO A 220 -8.43 4.03 -6.95
CA PRO A 220 -7.14 3.62 -7.50
C PRO A 220 -6.54 2.43 -6.76
N TRP A 221 -6.04 1.44 -7.50
CA TRP A 221 -5.32 0.30 -6.94
C TRP A 221 -3.96 0.12 -7.59
N LEU A 222 -2.93 -0.11 -6.73
CA LEU A 222 -1.61 -0.60 -7.13
C LEU A 222 -1.46 -2.05 -6.65
N LEU A 223 -1.14 -2.94 -7.58
CA LEU A 223 -0.93 -4.36 -7.33
C LEU A 223 0.56 -4.67 -7.48
N MET A 224 1.14 -5.37 -6.52
CA MET A 224 2.54 -5.79 -6.60
C MET A 224 2.68 -7.27 -6.32
N THR A 225 3.42 -7.98 -7.17
CA THR A 225 3.71 -9.40 -7.05
C THR A 225 5.10 -9.72 -7.59
N GLY A 226 5.50 -10.98 -7.56
CA GLY A 226 6.73 -11.47 -8.15
C GLY A 226 6.49 -12.65 -9.10
N THR A 227 7.43 -12.91 -9.99
CA THR A 227 7.33 -14.05 -10.94
C THR A 227 7.40 -15.41 -10.26
N LYS A 228 7.81 -15.45 -8.98
CA LYS A 228 7.87 -16.66 -8.12
C LYS A 228 7.02 -16.54 -6.86
N ASP A 229 6.08 -15.59 -6.84
CA ASP A 229 5.23 -15.30 -5.69
C ASP A 229 4.10 -16.34 -5.54
N VAL A 230 4.46 -17.48 -5.00
CA VAL A 230 3.52 -18.57 -4.64
C VAL A 230 3.31 -18.57 -3.13
N ALA A 231 2.04 -18.54 -2.70
CA ALA A 231 1.73 -18.56 -1.28
C ALA A 231 2.02 -19.94 -0.66
N PRO A 232 2.77 -20.01 0.46
CA PRO A 232 3.06 -21.28 1.12
C PRO A 232 1.82 -21.93 1.76
N ILE A 233 0.79 -21.11 2.03
CA ILE A 233 -0.52 -21.55 2.55
C ILE A 233 -1.61 -20.94 1.69
N GLY A 234 -2.62 -21.74 1.36
CA GLY A 234 -3.76 -21.26 0.57
C GLY A 234 -3.60 -21.42 -0.95
N ASN A 235 -2.42 -21.81 -1.44
CA ASN A 235 -2.14 -22.18 -2.84
C ASN A 235 -2.45 -21.05 -3.86
N ALA A 236 -2.36 -19.78 -3.45
CA ALA A 236 -2.43 -18.69 -4.41
C ALA A 236 -1.12 -18.67 -5.22
N ASP A 237 -1.25 -18.67 -6.53
CA ASP A 237 -0.18 -18.72 -7.51
C ASP A 237 -0.08 -17.42 -8.32
N VAL A 238 0.96 -17.29 -9.13
CA VAL A 238 1.19 -16.10 -9.95
C VAL A 238 0.03 -15.81 -10.90
N PRO A 239 -0.56 -16.79 -11.63
CA PRO A 239 -1.74 -16.55 -12.46
C PRO A 239 -2.92 -15.95 -11.68
N SER A 240 -3.18 -16.42 -10.45
CA SER A 240 -4.27 -15.87 -9.62
C SER A 240 -4.02 -14.42 -9.19
N ARG A 241 -2.75 -14.01 -9.04
CA ARG A 241 -2.38 -12.65 -8.70
C ARG A 241 -2.57 -11.69 -9.87
N LEU A 242 -2.09 -12.08 -11.05
CA LEU A 242 -2.19 -11.29 -12.28
C LEU A 242 -3.64 -11.13 -12.78
N ALA A 243 -4.52 -12.07 -12.45
CA ALA A 243 -5.95 -12.00 -12.80
C ALA A 243 -6.67 -10.80 -12.15
N VAL A 244 -6.14 -10.26 -11.05
CA VAL A 244 -6.73 -9.09 -10.36
C VAL A 244 -6.64 -7.85 -11.23
N TYR A 245 -5.46 -7.51 -11.76
CA TYR A 245 -5.26 -6.35 -12.63
C TYR A 245 -6.16 -6.37 -13.85
N ALA A 246 -6.23 -7.50 -14.55
CA ALA A 246 -7.07 -7.66 -15.73
C ALA A 246 -8.57 -7.43 -15.46
N SER A 247 -8.98 -7.59 -14.19
CA SER A 247 -10.37 -7.54 -13.76
C SER A 247 -10.83 -6.17 -13.23
N LEU A 248 -9.92 -5.26 -12.94
CA LEU A 248 -10.24 -3.87 -12.58
C LEU A 248 -10.69 -3.09 -13.81
N LYS A 249 -11.81 -2.34 -13.72
CA LYS A 249 -12.47 -1.68 -14.87
C LYS A 249 -12.70 -0.18 -14.72
N LEU A 250 -12.96 0.31 -13.49
CA LEU A 250 -13.58 1.62 -13.27
C LEU A 250 -12.63 2.69 -12.71
N ALA A 251 -11.42 2.32 -12.30
CA ALA A 251 -10.49 3.25 -11.65
C ALA A 251 -9.07 3.08 -12.21
N PRO A 252 -8.19 4.05 -11.96
CA PRO A 252 -6.77 3.91 -12.28
C PRO A 252 -6.20 2.66 -11.63
N LYS A 253 -5.42 1.91 -12.41
CA LYS A 253 -4.82 0.66 -11.95
C LYS A 253 -3.38 0.54 -12.40
N TYR A 254 -2.59 -0.02 -11.51
CA TYR A 254 -1.15 -0.20 -11.68
C TYR A 254 -0.76 -1.62 -11.28
N GLU A 255 0.21 -2.20 -11.97
CA GLU A 255 0.76 -3.50 -11.62
C GLU A 255 2.27 -3.53 -11.78
N LEU A 256 2.93 -4.01 -10.73
CA LEU A 256 4.35 -4.34 -10.69
C LEU A 256 4.52 -5.85 -10.55
N VAL A 257 5.33 -6.47 -11.44
CA VAL A 257 5.75 -7.86 -11.31
C VAL A 257 7.27 -7.90 -11.23
N LEU A 258 7.80 -8.16 -10.05
CA LEU A 258 9.24 -8.24 -9.80
C LEU A 258 9.80 -9.59 -10.27
N ASN A 259 10.87 -9.54 -11.06
CA ASN A 259 11.50 -10.75 -11.58
C ASN A 259 12.21 -11.54 -10.47
N ASN A 260 12.00 -12.85 -10.43
CA ASN A 260 12.54 -13.77 -9.42
C ASN A 260 12.13 -13.44 -7.97
N ALA A 261 11.18 -12.53 -7.75
CA ALA A 261 10.69 -12.25 -6.41
C ALA A 261 9.72 -13.34 -5.94
N GLU A 262 9.97 -13.86 -4.75
CA GLU A 262 9.14 -14.83 -4.05
C GLU A 262 8.16 -14.12 -3.11
N HIS A 263 7.27 -14.90 -2.49
CA HIS A 263 6.20 -14.37 -1.63
C HIS A 263 6.69 -13.46 -0.48
N SER A 264 7.88 -13.71 0.04
CA SER A 264 8.47 -12.94 1.14
C SER A 264 9.06 -11.58 0.75
N VAL A 265 9.09 -11.23 -0.54
CA VAL A 265 9.74 -9.99 -1.00
C VAL A 265 9.19 -8.73 -0.31
N PHE A 266 7.94 -8.77 0.13
CA PHE A 266 7.25 -7.67 0.83
C PHE A 266 7.46 -7.67 2.35
N THR A 267 8.33 -8.53 2.87
CA THR A 267 8.67 -8.65 4.29
C THR A 267 10.14 -8.29 4.54
N ASP A 268 10.51 -8.02 5.81
CA ASP A 268 11.87 -7.63 6.16
C ASP A 268 12.90 -8.77 5.98
N ARG A 269 12.45 -10.01 5.92
CA ARG A 269 13.31 -11.20 5.83
C ARG A 269 12.68 -12.31 4.99
N ALA A 270 13.53 -13.22 4.50
CA ALA A 270 13.09 -14.44 3.82
C ALA A 270 12.19 -15.31 4.73
N LEU A 271 11.24 -16.00 4.12
CA LEU A 271 10.40 -16.99 4.78
C LEU A 271 10.97 -18.40 4.62
N PRO A 272 10.66 -19.32 5.53
CA PRO A 272 11.01 -20.73 5.35
C PRO A 272 10.44 -21.27 4.03
N GLY A 273 11.31 -21.80 3.18
CA GLY A 273 10.93 -22.31 1.85
C GLY A 273 11.32 -21.42 0.68
N ASP A 274 11.72 -20.18 0.92
CA ASP A 274 12.30 -19.32 -0.11
C ASP A 274 13.60 -19.95 -0.68
N ARG A 275 13.75 -19.86 -2.00
CA ARG A 275 14.86 -20.48 -2.74
C ARG A 275 15.73 -19.46 -3.45
N GLU A 276 15.16 -18.30 -3.77
CA GLU A 276 15.88 -17.26 -4.49
C GLU A 276 16.65 -16.36 -3.52
N PRO A 277 17.87 -15.93 -3.89
CA PRO A 277 18.56 -14.88 -3.17
C PRO A 277 17.72 -13.60 -3.14
N ARG A 278 17.65 -12.96 -1.99
CA ARG A 278 16.98 -11.65 -1.90
C ARG A 278 17.74 -10.61 -2.72
N ASN A 279 17.01 -9.95 -3.62
CA ASN A 279 17.53 -8.84 -4.39
C ASN A 279 17.24 -7.53 -3.65
N PRO A 280 18.27 -6.78 -3.21
CA PRO A 280 18.07 -5.54 -2.48
C PRO A 280 17.34 -4.47 -3.30
N ASN A 281 17.42 -4.52 -4.63
CA ASN A 281 16.70 -3.58 -5.49
C ASN A 281 15.18 -3.77 -5.43
N HIS A 282 14.68 -4.96 -5.12
CA HIS A 282 13.24 -5.18 -4.98
C HIS A 282 12.61 -4.25 -3.93
N HIS A 283 13.22 -4.11 -2.74
CA HIS A 283 12.71 -3.18 -1.71
C HIS A 283 12.75 -1.73 -2.21
N ARG A 284 13.81 -1.33 -2.93
CA ARG A 284 13.88 0.02 -3.52
C ARG A 284 12.75 0.28 -4.51
N VAL A 285 12.46 -0.69 -5.39
CA VAL A 285 11.35 -0.59 -6.37
C VAL A 285 10.00 -0.53 -5.66
N ILE A 286 9.77 -1.40 -4.66
CA ILE A 286 8.55 -1.40 -3.85
C ILE A 286 8.33 -0.04 -3.19
N LEU A 287 9.36 0.52 -2.56
CA LEU A 287 9.30 1.83 -1.92
C LEU A 287 9.02 2.94 -2.94
N ALA A 288 9.76 2.97 -4.04
CA ALA A 288 9.58 4.02 -5.06
C ALA A 288 8.15 4.04 -5.62
N LEU A 289 7.63 2.88 -6.03
CA LEU A 289 6.31 2.82 -6.65
C LEU A 289 5.17 3.02 -5.63
N SER A 290 5.30 2.46 -4.42
CA SER A 290 4.29 2.68 -3.38
C SER A 290 4.25 4.13 -2.93
N THR A 291 5.40 4.78 -2.78
CA THR A 291 5.48 6.21 -2.44
C THR A 291 4.89 7.07 -3.53
N ALA A 292 5.27 6.86 -4.80
CA ALA A 292 4.70 7.60 -5.91
C ALA A 292 3.17 7.44 -5.99
N PHE A 293 2.66 6.24 -5.69
CA PHE A 293 1.23 5.98 -5.66
C PHE A 293 0.53 6.74 -4.52
N TRP A 294 1.10 6.74 -3.31
CA TRP A 294 0.55 7.52 -2.20
C TRP A 294 0.64 9.03 -2.47
N ASP A 295 1.76 9.54 -2.99
CA ASP A 295 1.91 10.94 -3.35
C ASP A 295 0.86 11.38 -4.39
N ALA A 296 0.61 10.56 -5.41
CA ALA A 296 -0.38 10.85 -6.44
C ALA A 296 -1.82 10.86 -5.92
N TYR A 297 -2.22 9.89 -5.08
CA TYR A 297 -3.63 9.67 -4.74
C TYR A 297 -4.02 10.10 -3.32
N LEU A 298 -3.09 10.23 -2.41
CA LEU A 298 -3.32 10.80 -1.08
C LEU A 298 -2.74 12.20 -0.94
N GLY A 299 -1.59 12.45 -1.58
CA GLY A 299 -0.92 13.75 -1.60
C GLY A 299 -1.45 14.73 -2.65
N ASP A 300 -2.28 14.28 -3.61
CA ASP A 300 -2.72 15.04 -4.79
C ASP A 300 -1.55 15.61 -5.62
N ASP A 301 -0.40 14.91 -5.63
CA ASP A 301 0.80 15.34 -6.33
C ASP A 301 0.73 15.00 -7.82
N ALA A 302 0.53 16.02 -8.65
CA ALA A 302 0.47 15.88 -10.11
C ALA A 302 1.79 15.39 -10.73
N ALA A 303 2.94 15.69 -10.11
CA ALA A 303 4.24 15.22 -10.61
C ALA A 303 4.43 13.73 -10.33
N ALA A 304 3.97 13.24 -9.17
CA ALA A 304 3.91 11.82 -8.85
C ALA A 304 2.99 11.05 -9.81
N LEU A 305 1.81 11.61 -10.09
CA LEU A 305 0.86 11.02 -11.04
C LEU A 305 1.45 10.95 -12.45
N ALA A 306 2.10 12.02 -12.91
CA ALA A 306 2.78 12.05 -14.20
C ALA A 306 3.95 11.04 -14.26
N TRP A 307 4.68 10.87 -13.16
CA TRP A 307 5.75 9.89 -13.05
C TRP A 307 5.21 8.45 -13.18
N LEU A 308 4.14 8.10 -12.45
CA LEU A 308 3.48 6.78 -12.53
C LEU A 308 2.93 6.48 -13.94
N ASN A 309 2.37 7.49 -14.61
CA ASN A 309 1.74 7.35 -15.93
C ASN A 309 2.73 7.54 -17.10
N SER A 310 4.00 7.20 -16.89
CA SER A 310 5.08 7.31 -17.88
C SER A 310 6.00 6.10 -17.83
N ASP A 311 7.08 6.12 -18.60
CA ASP A 311 8.16 5.12 -18.53
C ASP A 311 9.14 5.35 -17.36
N ARG A 312 8.97 6.42 -16.58
CA ARG A 312 9.88 6.75 -15.47
C ARG A 312 9.95 5.68 -14.35
N PRO A 313 8.87 4.97 -13.98
CA PRO A 313 8.99 3.84 -13.06
C PRO A 313 10.06 2.81 -13.44
N ARG A 314 10.29 2.60 -14.74
CA ARG A 314 11.32 1.67 -15.24
C ARG A 314 12.75 2.09 -14.88
N THR A 315 12.98 3.36 -14.54
CA THR A 315 14.32 3.85 -14.14
C THR A 315 14.78 3.32 -12.78
N VAL A 316 13.86 2.87 -11.94
CA VAL A 316 14.17 2.26 -10.64
C VAL A 316 14.10 0.73 -10.66
N MET A 317 13.57 0.15 -11.74
CA MET A 317 13.34 -1.28 -11.94
C MET A 317 14.51 -1.94 -12.64
N GLU A 318 14.57 -3.28 -12.56
CA GLU A 318 15.44 -4.08 -13.40
C GLU A 318 14.78 -4.36 -14.76
N THR A 319 15.60 -4.67 -15.76
CA THR A 319 15.12 -4.89 -17.15
C THR A 319 14.06 -6.01 -17.24
N ALA A 320 14.15 -7.03 -16.38
CA ALA A 320 13.24 -8.16 -16.38
C ALA A 320 11.97 -7.93 -15.55
N ASP A 321 11.89 -6.86 -14.77
CA ASP A 321 10.68 -6.48 -14.06
C ASP A 321 9.61 -5.98 -15.03
N GLN A 322 8.35 -6.18 -14.67
CA GLN A 322 7.22 -5.75 -15.51
C GLN A 322 6.44 -4.64 -14.81
N TRP A 323 6.12 -3.62 -15.58
CA TRP A 323 5.28 -2.51 -15.14
C TRP A 323 4.19 -2.24 -16.17
N GLN A 324 2.97 -2.13 -15.71
CA GLN A 324 1.84 -1.71 -16.52
C GLN A 324 0.86 -0.84 -15.71
N PHE A 325 0.17 0.04 -16.41
CA PHE A 325 -0.86 0.89 -15.84
C PHE A 325 -1.96 1.17 -16.86
N ALA A 326 -3.14 1.52 -16.35
CA ALA A 326 -4.23 2.07 -17.15
C ALA A 326 -4.96 3.14 -16.35
N ALA A 327 -5.13 4.30 -16.95
CA ALA A 327 -6.12 5.27 -16.52
C ALA A 327 -7.52 4.78 -16.90
N PRO A 328 -8.60 5.23 -16.21
CA PRO A 328 -9.96 4.88 -16.59
C PRO A 328 -10.34 5.40 -17.95
#